data_fc47ec2c0dc6a840530e411f72536df2
#
_entry.id   fc47ec2c0dc6a840530e411f72536df2
#
_cell.length_a   1.000
_cell.length_b   1.000
_cell.length_c   1.000
_cell.angle_alpha   90.00
_cell.angle_beta   90.00
_cell.angle_gamma   90.00
#
_symmetry.space_group_name_H-M   'P 1'
#
loop_
_entity.id
_entity.type
_entity.pdbx_description
1 polymer ?
#
loop_
_entity_poly.entity_id
_entity_poly.type
_entity_poly.pdbx_seq_one_letter_code
_entity_poly.pdbx_strand_id
1 'polypeptide(L)' 'KSKVDMKSEKAFFLLLKTAFNQRRKTLRNAVKSLFDAAILQDELFNKRAEQLTIEQFAALTFKMQ' A
#
# COMPACT_ATOMS: atom_id res chain seq x y z
N LYS A 1 11.67 -2.82 21.33
CA LYS A 1 10.48 -2.86 20.51
C LYS A 1 10.72 -2.20 19.17
N SER A 2 10.57 -2.96 18.14
CA SER A 2 10.84 -2.44 16.80
C SER A 2 9.67 -1.61 16.29
N LYS A 3 10.01 -0.59 15.55
CA LYS A 3 9.03 0.23 14.86
C LYS A 3 9.25 0.11 13.37
N VAL A 4 8.16 0.06 12.64
CA VAL A 4 8.22 0.08 11.19
C VAL A 4 8.11 1.52 10.74
N ASP A 5 9.05 1.94 9.90
CA ASP A 5 9.05 3.31 9.37
C ASP A 5 7.86 3.48 8.42
N MET A 6 7.12 4.55 8.63
CA MET A 6 5.98 4.88 7.78
C MET A 6 5.75 6.38 7.81
N LYS A 7 5.06 6.87 6.78
CA LYS A 7 4.80 8.31 6.68
C LYS A 7 3.97 8.80 7.86
N SER A 8 2.91 8.06 8.18
CA SER A 8 2.08 8.33 9.35
C SER A 8 1.22 7.10 9.59
N GLU A 9 0.78 6.96 10.84
CA GLU A 9 -0.08 5.83 11.18
C GLU A 9 -1.42 5.92 10.44
N LYS A 10 -1.93 7.13 10.27
CA LYS A 10 -3.18 7.32 9.54
C LYS A 10 -3.03 6.86 8.10
N ALA A 11 -1.94 7.24 7.45
CA ALA A 11 -1.70 6.84 6.07
C ALA A 11 -1.57 5.32 5.99
N PHE A 12 -0.87 4.73 6.95
CA PHE A 12 -0.68 3.29 6.98
C PHE A 12 -2.01 2.56 7.11
N PHE A 13 -2.85 2.97 8.05
CA PHE A 13 -4.15 2.33 8.22
C PHE A 13 -5.06 2.56 7.03
N LEU A 14 -5.01 3.75 6.45
CA LEU A 14 -5.81 4.02 5.25
C LEU A 14 -5.39 3.10 4.11
N LEU A 15 -4.10 2.94 3.94
CA LEU A 15 -3.57 2.06 2.90
C LEU A 15 -4.01 0.62 3.13
N LEU A 16 -3.86 0.13 4.35
CA LEU A 16 -4.26 -1.23 4.67
C LEU A 16 -5.76 -1.42 4.44
N LYS A 17 -6.55 -0.50 4.95
CA LYS A 17 -8.00 -0.62 4.82
C LYS A 17 -8.41 -0.62 3.36
N THR A 18 -7.85 0.26 2.57
CA THR A 18 -8.19 0.35 1.16
C THR A 18 -7.74 -0.90 0.41
N ALA A 19 -6.53 -1.36 0.70
CA ALA A 19 -5.99 -2.53 0.02
C ALA A 19 -6.77 -3.80 0.34
N PHE A 20 -7.06 -4.02 1.61
CA PHE A 20 -7.76 -5.25 2.00
C PHE A 20 -9.25 -5.20 1.72
N ASN A 21 -9.79 -4.02 1.53
CA ASN A 21 -11.20 -3.87 1.17
C ASN A 21 -11.46 -4.44 -0.22
N GLN A 22 -10.44 -4.53 -1.06
CA GLN A 22 -10.57 -5.08 -2.41
C GLN A 22 -9.49 -6.14 -2.66
N ARG A 23 -9.38 -7.06 -1.74
CA ARG A 23 -8.31 -8.06 -1.80
C ARG A 23 -8.36 -8.99 -3.02
N ARG A 24 -9.49 -9.03 -3.71
CA ARG A 24 -9.60 -9.83 -4.93
C ARG A 24 -8.88 -9.18 -6.09
N LYS A 25 -8.64 -7.89 -6.01
CA LYS A 25 -7.96 -7.15 -7.07
C LYS A 25 -6.49 -7.02 -6.74
N THR A 26 -5.71 -6.73 -7.78
CA THR A 26 -4.31 -6.43 -7.55
C THR A 26 -4.22 -5.14 -6.74
N LEU A 27 -3.09 -4.96 -6.08
CA LEU A 27 -2.88 -3.77 -5.28
C LEU A 27 -3.03 -2.50 -6.12
N ARG A 28 -2.55 -2.57 -7.37
CA ARG A 28 -2.68 -1.44 -8.29
C ARG A 28 -4.12 -0.95 -8.39
N ASN A 29 -5.04 -1.88 -8.58
CA ASN A 29 -6.45 -1.50 -8.71
C ASN A 29 -7.07 -1.12 -7.39
N ALA A 30 -6.65 -1.76 -6.31
CA ALA A 30 -7.24 -1.52 -5.01
C ALA A 30 -6.89 -0.14 -4.46
N VAL A 31 -5.67 0.32 -4.68
CA VAL A 31 -5.19 1.57 -4.09
C VAL A 31 -4.85 2.64 -5.12
N LYS A 32 -5.36 2.51 -6.33
CA LYS A 32 -5.01 3.46 -7.39
C LYS A 32 -5.37 4.90 -7.04
N SER A 33 -6.34 5.10 -6.19
CA SER A 33 -6.74 6.45 -5.79
C SER A 33 -5.78 7.08 -4.79
N LEU A 34 -4.91 6.28 -4.20
CA LEU A 34 -3.95 6.75 -3.20
C LEU A 34 -2.57 7.05 -3.79
N PHE A 35 -2.33 6.66 -5.03
CA PHE A 35 -1.00 6.78 -5.64
C PHE A 35 -1.10 7.31 -7.06
N ASP A 36 -0.01 7.93 -7.52
CA ASP A 36 0.10 8.37 -8.89
C ASP A 36 0.26 7.17 -9.82
N ALA A 37 -0.15 7.34 -11.08
CA ALA A 37 -0.01 6.29 -12.07
C ALA A 37 1.45 5.86 -12.24
N ALA A 38 2.38 6.82 -12.15
CA ALA A 38 3.80 6.50 -12.27
C ALA A 38 4.25 5.57 -11.15
N ILE A 39 3.74 5.79 -9.94
CA ILE A 39 4.09 4.95 -8.79
C ILE A 39 3.45 3.57 -8.93
N LEU A 40 2.24 3.53 -9.47
CA LEU A 40 1.51 2.27 -9.63
C LEU A 40 2.14 1.34 -10.65
N GLN A 41 3.10 1.81 -11.42
CA GLN A 41 3.81 0.97 -12.38
C GLN A 41 4.83 0.05 -11.71
N ASP A 42 5.10 0.27 -10.45
CA ASP A 42 6.02 -0.57 -9.69
C ASP A 42 5.47 -2.01 -9.63
N GLU A 43 6.38 -2.97 -9.75
CA GLU A 43 5.99 -4.38 -9.74
C GLU A 43 5.26 -4.77 -8.46
N LEU A 44 5.56 -4.09 -7.37
CA LEU A 44 4.94 -4.37 -6.09
C LEU A 44 3.42 -4.27 -6.17
N PHE A 45 2.92 -3.38 -7.01
CA PHE A 45 1.48 -3.18 -7.17
C PHE A 45 0.81 -4.25 -8.02
N ASN A 46 1.59 -5.16 -8.62
CA ASN A 46 1.02 -6.30 -9.32
C ASN A 46 0.61 -7.41 -8.38
N LYS A 47 1.06 -7.33 -7.13
CA LYS A 47 0.70 -8.30 -6.11
C LYS A 47 -0.61 -7.91 -5.45
N ARG A 48 -1.17 -8.83 -4.71
CA ARG A 48 -2.37 -8.56 -3.94
C ARG A 48 -1.99 -8.15 -2.52
N ALA A 49 -2.94 -7.55 -1.81
CA ALA A 49 -2.67 -7.04 -0.47
C ALA A 49 -2.13 -8.12 0.46
N GLU A 50 -2.67 -9.31 0.37
CA GLU A 50 -2.26 -10.40 1.26
C GLU A 50 -0.85 -10.90 0.99
N GLN A 51 -0.27 -10.52 -0.15
CA GLN A 51 1.07 -10.93 -0.51
C GLN A 51 2.16 -9.98 -0.01
N LEU A 52 1.76 -8.85 0.55
CA LEU A 52 2.70 -7.86 1.04
C LEU A 52 2.90 -8.01 2.53
N THR A 53 4.11 -7.68 2.99
CA THR A 53 4.40 -7.62 4.42
C THR A 53 4.04 -6.24 4.96
N ILE A 54 3.98 -6.15 6.29
CA ILE A 54 3.72 -4.87 6.94
C ILE A 54 4.79 -3.85 6.58
N GLU A 55 6.03 -4.31 6.48
CA GLU A 55 7.14 -3.42 6.12
C GLU A 55 6.97 -2.86 4.72
N GLN A 56 6.46 -3.68 3.81
CA GLN A 56 6.22 -3.22 2.44
C GLN A 56 5.10 -2.19 2.40
N PHE A 57 4.04 -2.41 3.17
CA PHE A 57 2.96 -1.44 3.25
C PHE A 57 3.44 -0.13 3.84
N ALA A 58 4.25 -0.20 4.89
CA ALA A 58 4.78 1.00 5.51
C ALA A 58 5.65 1.79 4.54
N ALA A 59 6.47 1.08 3.77
CA ALA A 59 7.31 1.74 2.78
C ALA A 59 6.46 2.46 1.72
N LEU A 60 5.33 1.86 1.36
CA LEU A 60 4.44 2.46 0.39
C LEU A 60 3.81 3.76 0.90
N THR A 61 3.65 3.90 2.21
CA THR A 61 3.06 5.14 2.75
C THR A 61 3.88 6.36 2.38
N PHE A 62 5.19 6.20 2.20
CA PHE A 62 6.04 7.30 1.81
C PHE A 62 5.81 7.75 0.38
N LYS A 63 5.16 6.92 -0.41
CA LYS A 63 4.86 7.23 -1.81
C LYS A 63 3.41 7.69 -1.99
N MET A 64 2.63 7.68 -0.94
CA MET A 64 1.24 8.15 -1.01
C MET A 64 1.18 9.64 -1.24
N GLN A 65 0.15 10.06 -1.96
CA GLN A 65 -0.10 11.48 -2.19
C GLN A 65 -0.63 12.17 -0.96
#